data_9c3a190eb4edc8973f61a9b0f3ad4ca6
#
_entry.id   9c3a190eb4edc8973f61a9b0f3ad4ca6
#
_cell.length_a   1.000
_cell.length_b   1.000
_cell.length_c   1.000
_cell.angle_alpha   90.00
_cell.angle_beta   90.00
_cell.angle_gamma   90.00
#
_symmetry.space_group_name_H-M   'P 1'
#
loop_
_entity.id
_entity.type
_entity.pdbx_description
1 polymer ?
#
loop_
_entity_poly.entity_id
_entity_poly.type
_entity_poly.pdbx_seq_one_letter_code
_entity_poly.pdbx_strand_id
1 'polypeptide(L)'
;MTTVLFVKANNRPANQSVSVKLYYAFLASYKESHPNETVVELDLYNEELPYVGVDMINGTFKSSRGLDLTAEEAKAVAVADKYLDQFLAADKVVFGFPLWNLTIPAVLHTYIDYLNRAGKTFKYTSEGPVGLIGNKKIALLNASGGVYSEVPKAPMEMAVKYVASMMGFFGAKDIEKIVIEGHNQFPDKAEEIIAVGLEKAIKVASKF
;
A
#
# COMPACT_ATOMS: atom_id res chain seq x y z
N MET A 1 -11.29 -2.46 19.23
CA MET A 1 -12.03 -1.84 18.11
C MET A 1 -11.13 -1.98 16.90
N THR A 2 -11.59 -2.58 15.81
CA THR A 2 -10.77 -2.80 14.60
C THR A 2 -10.48 -1.49 13.92
N THR A 3 -9.22 -1.28 13.55
CA THR A 3 -8.77 -0.10 12.80
C THR A 3 -8.31 -0.52 11.42
N VAL A 4 -8.81 0.15 10.38
CA VAL A 4 -8.36 -0.03 9.00
C VAL A 4 -7.69 1.24 8.48
N LEU A 5 -6.52 1.07 7.88
CA LEU A 5 -5.77 2.14 7.24
C LEU A 5 -5.94 2.06 5.72
N PHE A 6 -6.51 3.09 5.12
CA PHE A 6 -6.65 3.25 3.68
C PHE A 6 -5.56 4.17 3.14
N VAL A 7 -4.62 3.62 2.39
CA VAL A 7 -3.48 4.34 1.79
C VAL A 7 -3.76 4.59 0.31
N LYS A 8 -3.89 5.86 -0.07
CA LYS A 8 -4.10 6.28 -1.46
C LYS A 8 -2.81 6.84 -2.06
N ALA A 9 -2.38 6.28 -3.18
CA ALA A 9 -1.17 6.69 -3.91
C ALA A 9 -1.49 7.14 -5.34
N ASN A 10 -2.48 8.01 -5.50
CA ASN A 10 -2.82 8.65 -6.77
C ASN A 10 -3.56 9.98 -6.52
N ASN A 11 -3.04 11.08 -7.07
CA ASN A 11 -3.64 12.41 -6.92
C ASN A 11 -4.56 12.84 -8.07
N ARG A 12 -4.82 11.95 -9.05
CA ARG A 12 -5.78 12.25 -10.11
C ARG A 12 -7.20 12.24 -9.58
N PRO A 13 -8.10 13.07 -10.12
CA PRO A 13 -9.51 13.01 -9.74
C PRO A 13 -10.16 11.68 -10.17
N ALA A 14 -11.20 11.25 -9.44
CA ALA A 14 -11.85 9.95 -9.68
C ALA A 14 -12.45 9.82 -11.09
N ASN A 15 -12.94 10.91 -11.70
CA ASN A 15 -13.44 10.89 -13.07
C ASN A 15 -12.36 10.68 -14.14
N GLN A 16 -11.08 10.79 -13.79
CA GLN A 16 -9.93 10.64 -14.68
C GLN A 16 -9.05 9.43 -14.33
N SER A 17 -9.39 8.66 -13.30
CA SER A 17 -8.53 7.57 -12.84
C SER A 17 -9.33 6.36 -12.34
N VAL A 18 -9.12 5.22 -13.00
CA VAL A 18 -9.76 3.95 -12.64
C VAL A 18 -9.30 3.46 -11.28
N SER A 19 -8.02 3.59 -10.93
CA SER A 19 -7.52 3.18 -9.60
C SER A 19 -8.11 4.02 -8.47
N VAL A 20 -8.40 5.31 -8.71
CA VAL A 20 -9.07 6.17 -7.74
C VAL A 20 -10.55 5.85 -7.63
N LYS A 21 -11.24 5.54 -8.75
CA LYS A 21 -12.62 5.02 -8.72
C LYS A 21 -12.70 3.73 -7.90
N LEU A 22 -11.77 2.81 -8.15
CA LEU A 22 -11.66 1.53 -7.43
C LEU A 22 -11.46 1.73 -5.93
N TYR A 23 -10.54 2.62 -5.55
CA TYR A 23 -10.27 2.98 -4.15
C TYR A 23 -11.54 3.49 -3.45
N TYR A 24 -12.24 4.46 -4.04
CA TYR A 24 -13.44 5.02 -3.41
C TYR A 24 -14.63 4.07 -3.40
N ALA A 25 -14.79 3.20 -4.40
CA ALA A 25 -15.82 2.18 -4.40
C ALA A 25 -15.61 1.17 -3.25
N PHE A 26 -14.37 0.72 -3.06
CA PHE A 26 -14.00 -0.15 -1.94
C PHE A 26 -14.22 0.56 -0.60
N LEU A 27 -13.72 1.78 -0.45
CA LEU A 27 -13.84 2.58 0.78
C LEU A 27 -15.31 2.81 1.19
N ALA A 28 -16.16 3.19 0.24
CA ALA A 28 -17.57 3.44 0.50
C ALA A 28 -18.29 2.16 0.97
N SER A 29 -18.10 1.06 0.25
CA SER A 29 -18.68 -0.23 0.62
C SER A 29 -18.15 -0.75 1.97
N TYR A 30 -16.86 -0.54 2.23
CA TYR A 30 -16.26 -0.90 3.52
C TYR A 30 -16.90 -0.14 4.68
N LYS A 31 -17.00 1.18 4.58
CA LYS A 31 -17.62 2.04 5.62
C LYS A 31 -19.08 1.65 5.89
N GLU A 32 -19.83 1.35 4.82
CA GLU A 32 -21.23 0.92 4.94
C GLU A 32 -21.37 -0.42 5.66
N SER A 33 -20.49 -1.38 5.33
CA SER A 33 -20.56 -2.75 5.87
C SER A 33 -19.93 -2.90 7.26
N HIS A 34 -19.05 -1.98 7.65
CA HIS A 34 -18.30 -2.04 8.91
C HIS A 34 -18.45 -0.73 9.73
N PRO A 35 -19.68 -0.33 10.09
CA PRO A 35 -19.96 0.99 10.70
C PRO A 35 -19.32 1.18 12.07
N ASN A 36 -18.88 0.10 12.73
CA ASN A 36 -18.27 0.14 14.06
C ASN A 36 -16.73 0.08 14.02
N GLU A 37 -16.11 0.03 12.85
CA GLU A 37 -14.67 0.02 12.71
C GLU A 37 -14.11 1.43 12.47
N THR A 38 -12.90 1.69 12.98
CA THR A 38 -12.24 2.98 12.76
C THR A 38 -11.55 2.98 11.41
N VAL A 39 -11.98 3.89 10.52
CA VAL A 39 -11.36 4.09 9.21
C VAL A 39 -10.42 5.28 9.26
N VAL A 40 -9.14 5.04 8.96
CA VAL A 40 -8.10 6.07 8.83
C VAL A 40 -7.73 6.18 7.35
N GLU A 41 -7.85 7.35 6.78
CA GLU A 41 -7.49 7.61 5.38
C GLU A 41 -6.17 8.37 5.31
N LEU A 42 -5.24 7.88 4.48
CA LEU A 42 -3.93 8.47 4.23
C LEU A 42 -3.75 8.69 2.72
N ASP A 43 -3.81 9.94 2.29
CA ASP A 43 -3.49 10.32 0.92
C ASP A 43 -2.02 10.75 0.83
N LEU A 44 -1.18 9.89 0.26
CA LEU A 44 0.27 10.12 0.20
C LEU A 44 0.67 11.37 -0.60
N TYR A 45 -0.20 11.87 -1.48
CA TYR A 45 0.07 13.11 -2.22
C TYR A 45 -0.24 14.38 -1.41
N ASN A 46 -0.93 14.26 -0.28
CA ASN A 46 -1.18 15.36 0.65
C ASN A 46 -0.20 15.37 1.84
N GLU A 47 0.77 14.46 1.84
CA GLU A 47 1.77 14.31 2.91
C GLU A 47 3.15 14.76 2.44
N GLU A 48 3.95 15.30 3.36
CA GLU A 48 5.37 15.53 3.14
C GLU A 48 6.14 14.23 3.40
N LEU A 49 6.61 13.60 2.33
CA LEU A 49 7.35 12.32 2.35
C LEU A 49 8.78 12.54 1.85
N PRO A 50 9.72 13.02 2.68
CA PRO A 50 11.12 13.12 2.29
C PRO A 50 11.68 11.74 1.97
N TYR A 51 12.50 11.66 0.92
CA TYR A 51 13.17 10.40 0.58
C TYR A 51 14.07 9.91 1.71
N VAL A 52 14.19 8.59 1.84
CA VAL A 52 15.14 7.98 2.78
C VAL A 52 16.56 8.40 2.42
N GLY A 53 17.18 9.17 3.29
CA GLY A 53 18.52 9.72 3.14
C GLY A 53 19.41 9.33 4.31
N VAL A 54 20.64 9.88 4.31
CA VAL A 54 21.69 9.55 5.28
C VAL A 54 21.23 9.73 6.73
N ASP A 55 20.54 10.83 7.06
CA ASP A 55 20.10 11.11 8.42
C ASP A 55 19.04 10.10 8.90
N MET A 56 18.10 9.72 8.03
CA MET A 56 17.09 8.71 8.35
C MET A 56 17.72 7.32 8.53
N ILE A 57 18.66 6.94 7.66
CA ILE A 57 19.38 5.66 7.76
C ILE A 57 20.20 5.59 9.05
N ASN A 58 21.05 6.60 9.29
CA ASN A 58 21.90 6.65 10.48
C ASN A 58 21.07 6.74 11.75
N GLY A 59 20.06 7.60 11.77
CA GLY A 59 19.17 7.77 12.92
C GLY A 59 18.42 6.50 13.25
N THR A 60 17.87 5.79 12.25
CA THR A 60 17.22 4.49 12.44
C THR A 60 18.17 3.45 13.04
N PHE A 61 19.40 3.38 12.51
CA PHE A 61 20.42 2.47 13.01
C PHE A 61 20.82 2.79 14.46
N LYS A 62 21.06 4.06 14.79
CA LYS A 62 21.39 4.51 16.14
C LYS A 62 20.23 4.26 17.12
N SER A 63 19.01 4.63 16.73
CA SER A 63 17.80 4.44 17.54
C SER A 63 17.60 2.97 17.91
N SER A 64 17.82 2.04 16.97
CA SER A 64 17.69 0.59 17.22
C SER A 64 18.70 0.05 18.24
N ARG A 65 19.75 0.81 18.55
CA ARG A 65 20.82 0.46 19.50
C ARG A 65 20.84 1.32 20.76
N GLY A 66 19.88 2.23 20.91
CA GLY A 66 19.84 3.13 22.05
C GLY A 66 20.95 4.19 22.06
N LEU A 67 21.49 4.54 20.89
CA LEU A 67 22.53 5.57 20.73
C LEU A 67 21.91 6.95 20.51
N ASP A 68 22.61 8.00 20.91
CA ASP A 68 22.17 9.38 20.74
C ASP A 68 22.06 9.76 19.26
N LEU A 69 20.99 10.48 18.93
CA LEU A 69 20.73 11.03 17.60
C LEU A 69 21.16 12.49 17.52
N THR A 70 21.60 12.93 16.35
CA THR A 70 21.67 14.36 16.07
C THR A 70 20.23 14.94 15.90
N ALA A 71 20.09 16.25 15.89
CA ALA A 71 18.79 16.90 15.68
C ALA A 71 18.20 16.54 14.30
N GLU A 72 19.03 16.47 13.26
CA GLU A 72 18.67 16.11 11.88
C GLU A 72 18.23 14.65 11.80
N GLU A 73 19.00 13.75 12.41
CA GLU A 73 18.64 12.32 12.49
C GLU A 73 17.31 12.12 13.24
N ALA A 74 17.13 12.78 14.38
CA ALA A 74 15.90 12.69 15.16
C ALA A 74 14.68 13.18 14.37
N LYS A 75 14.81 14.30 13.66
CA LYS A 75 13.76 14.83 12.78
C LYS A 75 13.41 13.85 11.64
N ALA A 76 14.42 13.30 10.98
CA ALA A 76 14.23 12.37 9.87
C ALA A 76 13.56 11.07 10.33
N VAL A 77 14.00 10.50 11.46
CA VAL A 77 13.42 9.29 12.05
C VAL A 77 11.97 9.52 12.47
N ALA A 78 11.65 10.66 13.10
CA ALA A 78 10.31 10.97 13.54
C ALA A 78 9.28 11.00 12.38
N VAL A 79 9.70 11.44 11.18
CA VAL A 79 8.84 11.37 9.98
C VAL A 79 8.53 9.92 9.62
N ALA A 80 9.53 9.07 9.52
CA ALA A 80 9.33 7.66 9.17
C ALA A 80 8.52 6.91 10.24
N ASP A 81 8.81 7.18 11.53
CA ASP A 81 8.13 6.54 12.65
C ASP A 81 6.64 6.90 12.70
N LYS A 82 6.24 8.14 12.38
CA LYS A 82 4.82 8.57 12.25
C LYS A 82 4.03 7.59 11.36
N TYR A 83 4.55 7.29 10.18
CA TYR A 83 3.86 6.42 9.21
C TYR A 83 3.98 4.95 9.55
N LEU A 84 5.11 4.53 10.08
CA LEU A 84 5.33 3.17 10.56
C LEU A 84 4.37 2.83 11.71
N ASP A 85 4.26 3.70 12.71
CA ASP A 85 3.39 3.48 13.86
C ASP A 85 1.92 3.45 13.45
N GLN A 86 1.50 4.32 12.50
CA GLN A 86 0.16 4.29 11.93
C GLN A 86 -0.12 2.95 11.22
N PHE A 87 0.84 2.47 10.43
CA PHE A 87 0.74 1.17 9.75
C PHE A 87 0.68 0.02 10.77
N LEU A 88 1.51 0.03 11.80
CA LEU A 88 1.56 -1.02 12.80
C LEU A 88 0.30 -1.05 13.67
N ALA A 89 -0.27 0.10 13.98
CA ALA A 89 -1.50 0.22 14.79
C ALA A 89 -2.76 -0.28 14.07
N ALA A 90 -2.77 -0.30 12.73
CA ALA A 90 -3.91 -0.79 11.96
C ALA A 90 -4.00 -2.33 11.98
N ASP A 91 -5.21 -2.87 12.13
CA ASP A 91 -5.48 -4.31 12.00
C ASP A 91 -5.56 -4.74 10.53
N LYS A 92 -6.06 -3.84 9.67
CA LYS A 92 -6.22 -4.04 8.23
C LYS A 92 -5.62 -2.87 7.47
N VAL A 93 -5.04 -3.11 6.29
CA VAL A 93 -4.51 -2.04 5.43
C VAL A 93 -4.96 -2.24 3.99
N VAL A 94 -5.46 -1.17 3.38
CA VAL A 94 -5.90 -1.14 1.99
C VAL A 94 -5.02 -0.16 1.22
N PHE A 95 -4.33 -0.63 0.18
CA PHE A 95 -3.52 0.20 -0.70
C PHE A 95 -4.24 0.43 -2.03
N GLY A 96 -4.48 1.69 -2.40
CA GLY A 96 -5.03 2.07 -3.70
C GLY A 96 -3.99 2.79 -4.55
N PHE A 97 -3.60 2.20 -5.69
CA PHE A 97 -2.51 2.71 -6.54
C PHE A 97 -2.66 2.28 -8.01
N PRO A 98 -2.17 3.08 -8.98
CA PRO A 98 -2.11 2.70 -10.38
C PRO A 98 -0.83 1.90 -10.71
N LEU A 99 -0.82 1.27 -11.89
CA LEU A 99 0.42 0.86 -12.56
C LEU A 99 0.92 2.06 -13.41
N TRP A 100 1.97 2.74 -12.95
CA TRP A 100 2.63 3.82 -13.70
C TRP A 100 4.04 3.41 -14.06
N ASN A 101 4.38 3.50 -15.35
CA ASN A 101 5.70 3.11 -15.85
C ASN A 101 6.14 1.71 -15.36
N LEU A 102 5.21 0.75 -15.39
CA LEU A 102 5.36 -0.65 -15.00
C LEU A 102 5.54 -0.90 -13.50
N THR A 103 5.47 0.13 -12.65
CA THR A 103 5.65 0.01 -11.20
C THR A 103 4.64 0.87 -10.43
N ILE A 104 4.87 1.07 -9.14
CA ILE A 104 4.07 1.91 -8.26
C ILE A 104 4.49 3.39 -8.34
N PRO A 105 3.63 4.35 -7.98
CA PRO A 105 4.02 5.75 -7.82
C PRO A 105 5.15 5.93 -6.80
N ALA A 106 6.07 6.89 -7.05
CA ALA A 106 7.23 7.16 -6.21
C ALA A 106 6.87 7.43 -4.73
N VAL A 107 5.75 8.12 -4.48
CA VAL A 107 5.26 8.37 -3.11
C VAL A 107 4.94 7.08 -2.35
N LEU A 108 4.44 6.04 -3.06
CA LEU A 108 4.18 4.74 -2.44
C LEU A 108 5.48 3.97 -2.17
N HIS A 109 6.49 4.11 -3.04
CA HIS A 109 7.84 3.60 -2.77
C HIS A 109 8.41 4.20 -1.50
N THR A 110 8.42 5.52 -1.39
CA THR A 110 8.91 6.24 -0.22
C THR A 110 8.17 5.81 1.06
N TYR A 111 6.85 5.66 0.98
CA TYR A 111 6.05 5.18 2.11
C TYR A 111 6.46 3.75 2.52
N ILE A 112 6.64 2.83 1.58
CA ILE A 112 7.07 1.45 1.85
C ILE A 112 8.49 1.41 2.43
N ASP A 113 9.38 2.30 2.00
CA ASP A 113 10.72 2.43 2.57
C ASP A 113 10.68 2.75 4.07
N TYR A 114 9.73 3.61 4.52
CA TYR A 114 9.55 3.88 5.95
C TYR A 114 9.07 2.65 6.73
N LEU A 115 8.23 1.81 6.08
CA LEU A 115 7.72 0.60 6.70
C LEU A 115 8.78 -0.51 6.81
N ASN A 116 9.81 -0.49 5.96
CA ASN A 116 10.84 -1.52 5.92
C ASN A 116 11.83 -1.35 7.08
N ARG A 117 11.40 -1.70 8.29
CA ARG A 117 12.12 -1.46 9.53
C ARG A 117 12.44 -2.75 10.28
N ALA A 118 13.74 -3.07 10.37
CA ALA A 118 14.20 -4.20 11.18
C ALA A 118 13.83 -4.04 12.67
N GLY A 119 13.32 -5.11 13.28
CA GLY A 119 12.81 -5.11 14.65
C GLY A 119 11.38 -4.59 14.80
N LYS A 120 10.74 -4.11 13.72
CA LYS A 120 9.36 -3.59 13.70
C LYS A 120 8.47 -4.37 12.74
N THR A 121 8.75 -4.35 11.45
CA THR A 121 7.98 -5.09 10.42
C THR A 121 8.58 -6.43 10.06
N PHE A 122 9.86 -6.61 10.28
CA PHE A 122 10.58 -7.88 10.14
C PHE A 122 11.77 -7.95 11.11
N LYS A 123 12.37 -9.13 11.28
CA LYS A 123 13.62 -9.31 12.02
C LYS A 123 14.52 -10.34 11.34
N TYR A 124 15.82 -10.20 11.53
CA TYR A 124 16.78 -11.23 11.12
C TYR A 124 16.89 -12.34 12.17
N THR A 125 16.96 -13.58 11.72
CA THR A 125 17.21 -14.77 12.54
C THR A 125 18.34 -15.59 11.92
N SER A 126 18.81 -16.62 12.62
CA SER A 126 19.81 -17.58 12.07
C SER A 126 19.31 -18.31 10.81
N GLU A 127 17.99 -18.41 10.62
CA GLU A 127 17.37 -19.08 9.48
C GLU A 127 16.96 -18.11 8.37
N GLY A 128 17.27 -16.80 8.51
CA GLY A 128 16.91 -15.74 7.58
C GLY A 128 15.92 -14.71 8.16
N PRO A 129 15.39 -13.82 7.34
CA PRO A 129 14.44 -12.79 7.78
C PRO A 129 13.07 -13.41 8.09
N VAL A 130 12.45 -12.93 9.17
CA VAL A 130 11.09 -13.30 9.58
C VAL A 130 10.24 -12.05 9.72
N GLY A 131 9.06 -12.05 9.07
CA GLY A 131 8.11 -10.95 9.14
C GLY A 131 7.35 -10.92 10.48
N LEU A 132 6.95 -9.73 10.90
CA LEU A 132 6.37 -9.48 12.23
C LEU A 132 4.91 -9.00 12.19
N ILE A 133 4.30 -8.81 11.00
CA ILE A 133 2.92 -8.30 10.86
C ILE A 133 1.88 -9.40 10.55
N GLY A 134 2.18 -10.65 10.88
CA GLY A 134 1.52 -11.88 10.39
C GLY A 134 -0.01 -11.96 10.40
N ASN A 135 -0.69 -11.27 11.31
CA ASN A 135 -2.15 -11.29 11.41
C ASN A 135 -2.85 -10.11 10.71
N LYS A 136 -2.08 -9.21 10.09
CA LYS A 136 -2.61 -8.04 9.41
C LYS A 136 -3.20 -8.43 8.06
N LYS A 137 -4.49 -8.10 7.82
CA LYS A 137 -5.12 -8.26 6.51
C LYS A 137 -4.71 -7.13 5.57
N ILE A 138 -4.37 -7.46 4.35
CA ILE A 138 -3.94 -6.50 3.33
C ILE A 138 -4.85 -6.60 2.11
N ALA A 139 -5.31 -5.47 1.57
CA ALA A 139 -5.95 -5.40 0.27
C ALA A 139 -5.17 -4.49 -0.68
N LEU A 140 -4.93 -4.94 -1.91
CA LEU A 140 -4.25 -4.21 -2.97
C LEU A 140 -5.26 -3.89 -4.07
N LEU A 141 -5.56 -2.62 -4.23
CA LEU A 141 -6.48 -2.08 -5.24
C LEU A 141 -5.66 -1.43 -6.34
N ASN A 142 -5.56 -2.08 -7.50
CA ASN A 142 -4.72 -1.61 -8.60
C ASN A 142 -5.52 -1.46 -9.89
N ALA A 143 -5.10 -0.51 -10.74
CA ALA A 143 -5.61 -0.42 -12.09
C ALA A 143 -4.49 -0.14 -13.09
N SER A 144 -4.57 -0.81 -14.25
CA SER A 144 -3.66 -0.64 -15.39
C SER A 144 -4.43 -0.54 -16.71
N GLY A 145 -3.99 0.35 -17.61
CA GLY A 145 -4.63 0.53 -18.92
C GLY A 145 -4.48 -0.67 -19.86
N GLY A 146 -3.37 -1.40 -19.75
CA GLY A 146 -3.11 -2.65 -20.48
C GLY A 146 -3.35 -3.87 -19.63
N VAL A 147 -3.44 -5.05 -20.28
CA VAL A 147 -3.47 -6.36 -19.60
C VAL A 147 -2.04 -6.78 -19.31
N TYR A 148 -1.75 -7.07 -18.04
CA TYR A 148 -0.44 -7.51 -17.55
C TYR A 148 -0.51 -8.82 -16.75
N SER A 149 -1.69 -9.42 -16.58
CA SER A 149 -1.85 -10.73 -15.93
C SER A 149 -1.34 -11.88 -16.78
N GLU A 150 -1.18 -11.69 -18.10
CA GLU A 150 -0.86 -12.73 -19.08
C GLU A 150 0.54 -12.60 -19.67
N VAL A 151 1.12 -13.75 -20.10
CA VAL A 151 2.37 -13.81 -20.84
C VAL A 151 2.16 -13.21 -22.26
N PRO A 152 3.14 -12.45 -22.82
CA PRO A 152 4.49 -12.23 -22.28
C PRO A 152 4.60 -11.03 -21.34
N LYS A 153 3.53 -10.26 -21.08
CA LYS A 153 3.58 -9.01 -20.32
C LYS A 153 3.62 -9.21 -18.80
N ALA A 154 3.24 -10.38 -18.29
CA ALA A 154 3.20 -10.66 -16.86
C ALA A 154 4.50 -10.32 -16.09
N PRO A 155 5.71 -10.50 -16.63
CA PRO A 155 6.95 -10.05 -15.97
C PRO A 155 7.06 -8.54 -15.80
N MET A 156 6.35 -7.75 -16.64
CA MET A 156 6.37 -6.29 -16.63
C MET A 156 5.42 -5.68 -15.58
N GLU A 157 4.55 -6.47 -14.97
CA GLU A 157 3.71 -6.04 -13.85
C GLU A 157 4.56 -6.03 -12.59
N MET A 158 5.11 -4.86 -12.22
CA MET A 158 5.96 -4.70 -11.05
C MET A 158 5.29 -3.87 -9.94
N ALA A 159 4.02 -3.51 -10.09
CA ALA A 159 3.30 -2.73 -9.09
C ALA A 159 2.67 -3.63 -8.00
N VAL A 160 1.72 -4.47 -8.37
CA VAL A 160 1.06 -5.39 -7.41
C VAL A 160 2.05 -6.41 -6.88
N LYS A 161 2.95 -6.91 -7.74
CA LYS A 161 4.00 -7.84 -7.32
C LYS A 161 4.92 -7.24 -6.26
N TYR A 162 5.37 -5.99 -6.46
CA TYR A 162 6.26 -5.33 -5.51
C TYR A 162 5.58 -5.14 -4.16
N VAL A 163 4.38 -4.54 -4.13
CA VAL A 163 3.67 -4.31 -2.86
C VAL A 163 3.35 -5.63 -2.16
N ALA A 164 2.87 -6.64 -2.89
CA ALA A 164 2.57 -7.95 -2.33
C ALA A 164 3.83 -8.63 -1.78
N SER A 165 4.97 -8.52 -2.48
CA SER A 165 6.26 -9.09 -2.02
C SER A 165 6.74 -8.40 -0.75
N MET A 166 6.62 -7.06 -0.66
CA MET A 166 7.00 -6.31 0.55
C MET A 166 6.10 -6.65 1.74
N MET A 167 4.77 -6.70 1.54
CA MET A 167 3.84 -7.10 2.59
C MET A 167 4.07 -8.56 3.04
N GLY A 168 4.34 -9.46 2.10
CA GLY A 168 4.72 -10.85 2.39
C GLY A 168 6.05 -10.94 3.14
N PHE A 169 7.06 -10.14 2.77
CA PHE A 169 8.33 -10.04 3.49
C PHE A 169 8.13 -9.54 4.94
N PHE A 170 7.20 -8.61 5.16
CA PHE A 170 6.82 -8.18 6.51
C PHE A 170 5.99 -9.25 7.25
N GLY A 171 5.54 -10.31 6.57
CA GLY A 171 4.87 -11.46 7.17
C GLY A 171 3.36 -11.52 6.97
N ALA A 172 2.77 -10.64 6.14
CA ALA A 172 1.35 -10.74 5.81
C ALA A 172 1.06 -12.05 5.07
N LYS A 173 0.05 -12.80 5.52
CA LYS A 173 -0.37 -14.08 4.93
C LYS A 173 -1.67 -13.95 4.12
N ASP A 174 -2.50 -12.98 4.49
CA ASP A 174 -3.78 -12.71 3.85
C ASP A 174 -3.68 -11.41 3.04
N ILE A 175 -3.45 -11.54 1.73
CA ILE A 175 -3.29 -10.43 0.79
C ILE A 175 -4.32 -10.57 -0.33
N GLU A 176 -5.42 -9.81 -0.21
CA GLU A 176 -6.44 -9.70 -1.24
C GLU A 176 -5.96 -8.80 -2.39
N LYS A 177 -6.21 -9.20 -3.63
CA LYS A 177 -5.80 -8.44 -4.82
C LYS A 177 -7.01 -8.18 -5.72
N ILE A 178 -7.29 -6.91 -5.95
CA ILE A 178 -8.34 -6.46 -6.85
C ILE A 178 -7.69 -5.58 -7.92
N VAL A 179 -7.64 -6.12 -9.14
CA VAL A 179 -6.98 -5.48 -10.29
C VAL A 179 -8.01 -5.24 -11.38
N ILE A 180 -8.07 -3.99 -11.87
CA ILE A 180 -8.80 -3.63 -13.09
C ILE A 180 -7.76 -3.37 -14.18
N GLU A 181 -7.72 -4.23 -15.20
CA GLU A 181 -6.73 -4.11 -16.28
C GLU A 181 -7.37 -4.13 -17.66
N GLY A 182 -6.70 -3.54 -18.65
CA GLY A 182 -7.12 -3.61 -20.05
C GLY A 182 -8.11 -2.54 -20.52
N HIS A 183 -8.57 -1.65 -19.65
CA HIS A 183 -9.58 -0.64 -20.00
C HIS A 183 -9.13 0.38 -21.07
N ASN A 184 -7.82 0.61 -21.25
CA ASN A 184 -7.29 1.41 -22.39
C ASN A 184 -6.93 0.53 -23.59
N GLN A 185 -6.56 -0.73 -23.35
CA GLN A 185 -6.23 -1.69 -24.41
C GLN A 185 -7.49 -2.09 -25.20
N PHE A 186 -8.65 -2.12 -24.55
CA PHE A 186 -9.94 -2.47 -25.13
C PHE A 186 -10.96 -1.35 -24.90
N PRO A 187 -10.84 -0.21 -25.61
CA PRO A 187 -11.67 0.98 -25.39
C PRO A 187 -13.18 0.71 -25.54
N ASP A 188 -13.55 -0.15 -26.49
CA ASP A 188 -14.97 -0.52 -26.72
C ASP A 188 -15.58 -1.32 -25.56
N LYS A 189 -14.76 -1.91 -24.67
CA LYS A 189 -15.16 -2.67 -23.49
C LYS A 189 -14.78 -1.98 -22.17
N ALA A 190 -14.26 -0.75 -22.25
CA ALA A 190 -13.68 -0.07 -21.08
C ALA A 190 -14.69 0.08 -19.95
N GLU A 191 -15.92 0.47 -20.24
CA GLU A 191 -16.98 0.65 -19.25
C GLU A 191 -17.36 -0.68 -18.59
N GLU A 192 -17.49 -1.76 -19.36
CA GLU A 192 -17.78 -3.11 -18.86
C GLU A 192 -16.65 -3.61 -17.94
N ILE A 193 -15.39 -3.49 -18.40
CA ILE A 193 -14.20 -3.91 -17.61
C ILE A 193 -14.16 -3.17 -16.27
N ILE A 194 -14.39 -1.86 -16.30
CA ILE A 194 -14.39 -1.04 -15.08
C ILE A 194 -15.55 -1.44 -14.17
N ALA A 195 -16.77 -1.57 -14.70
CA ALA A 195 -17.96 -1.92 -13.92
C ALA A 195 -17.80 -3.26 -13.20
N VAL A 196 -17.34 -4.30 -13.90
CA VAL A 196 -17.09 -5.64 -13.32
C VAL A 196 -16.03 -5.56 -12.22
N GLY A 197 -14.96 -4.78 -12.43
CA GLY A 197 -13.92 -4.62 -11.41
C GLY A 197 -14.41 -3.88 -10.16
N LEU A 198 -15.24 -2.85 -10.33
CA LEU A 198 -15.85 -2.11 -9.22
C LEU A 198 -16.85 -2.97 -8.44
N GLU A 199 -17.66 -3.77 -9.12
CA GLU A 199 -18.58 -4.71 -8.48
C GLU A 199 -17.83 -5.74 -7.62
N LYS A 200 -16.72 -6.30 -8.16
CA LYS A 200 -15.84 -7.18 -7.40
C LYS A 200 -15.30 -6.49 -6.15
N ALA A 201 -14.86 -5.23 -6.29
CA ALA A 201 -14.31 -4.46 -5.17
C ALA A 201 -15.34 -4.24 -4.06
N ILE A 202 -16.57 -3.86 -4.41
CA ILE A 202 -17.69 -3.68 -3.49
C ILE A 202 -17.97 -4.98 -2.73
N LYS A 203 -18.06 -6.10 -3.45
CA LYS A 203 -18.31 -7.42 -2.85
C LYS A 203 -17.19 -7.89 -1.92
N VAL A 204 -15.95 -7.60 -2.25
CA VAL A 204 -14.80 -7.93 -1.38
C VAL A 204 -14.79 -7.02 -0.17
N ALA A 205 -14.96 -5.71 -0.35
CA ALA A 205 -14.96 -4.73 0.73
C ALA A 205 -15.99 -5.07 1.84
N SER A 206 -17.17 -5.54 1.45
CA SER A 206 -18.24 -5.90 2.41
C SER A 206 -17.89 -7.11 3.31
N LYS A 207 -16.82 -7.85 3.00
CA LYS A 207 -16.36 -9.05 3.75
C LYS A 207 -14.94 -8.92 4.27
N PHE A 208 -14.25 -7.85 3.89
CA PHE A 208 -12.85 -7.61 4.26
C PHE A 208 -12.75 -7.17 5.74
#